data_c953237d645a25e174e85a6991aef4a4
#
_entry.id   c953237d645a25e174e85a6991aef4a4
#
_cell.length_a   1.000
_cell.length_b   1.000
_cell.length_c   1.000
_cell.angle_alpha   90.00
_cell.angle_beta   90.00
_cell.angle_gamma   90.00
#
_symmetry.space_group_name_H-M   'P 1'
#
loop_
_entity.id
_entity.type
_entity.pdbx_description
1 polymer ?
#
loop_
_entity_poly.entity_id
_entity_poly.type
_entity_poly.pdbx_seq_one_letter_code
_entity_poly.pdbx_strand_id
1 'polypeptide(L)'
;MENAVLRPQAEQRYQEELEALRLWDQENRKPQNWLLSPKAVRLFILGSRTPVRCGGQTVTIRKKYLGNDALVERCIITLAGNRGLMLVGEPGTAKTMLSELLSAAISGCSTNTVQGTAGTTEDMIKYSWNYALLLANGPSRQALVP
;
A
#
# COMPACT_ATOMS: atom_id res chain seq x y z
N MET A 1 19.65 3.79 25.75
CA MET A 1 18.74 4.16 24.65
C MET A 1 18.55 2.91 23.78
N GLU A 2 17.46 2.23 23.97
CA GLU A 2 17.10 1.11 23.10
C GLU A 2 16.85 1.68 21.70
N ASN A 3 17.66 1.26 20.74
CA ASN A 3 17.36 1.43 19.33
C ASN A 3 16.04 0.69 19.06
N ALA A 4 14.94 1.40 19.03
CA ALA A 4 13.71 0.86 18.50
C ALA A 4 14.00 0.44 17.05
N VAL A 5 14.18 -0.86 16.84
CA VAL A 5 14.32 -1.44 15.50
C VAL A 5 13.04 -1.08 14.76
N LEU A 6 13.11 -0.07 13.91
CA LEU A 6 11.98 0.35 13.09
C LEU A 6 11.50 -0.86 12.30
N ARG A 7 10.24 -1.24 12.51
CA ARG A 7 9.62 -2.35 11.79
C ARG A 7 9.73 -2.08 10.28
N PRO A 8 10.32 -2.99 9.49
CA PRO A 8 10.45 -2.76 8.05
C PRO A 8 9.09 -2.58 7.39
N GLN A 9 9.05 -1.76 6.35
CA GLN A 9 7.85 -1.45 5.59
C GLN A 9 7.23 -2.72 5.00
N ALA A 10 5.91 -2.70 4.75
CA ALA A 10 5.20 -3.87 4.23
C ALA A 10 5.77 -4.34 2.88
N GLU A 11 6.11 -3.42 1.99
CA GLU A 11 6.75 -3.72 0.70
C GLU A 11 8.13 -4.36 0.85
N GLN A 12 8.89 -4.02 1.88
CA GLN A 12 10.19 -4.63 2.18
C GLN A 12 10.04 -6.01 2.80
N ARG A 13 9.11 -6.16 3.75
CA ARG A 13 8.85 -7.44 4.43
C ARG A 13 8.38 -8.53 3.49
N TYR A 14 7.66 -8.17 2.45
CA TYR A 14 7.03 -9.08 1.49
C TYR A 14 7.55 -8.88 0.06
N GLN A 15 8.76 -8.37 -0.09
CA GLN A 15 9.35 -8.04 -1.38
C GLN A 15 9.35 -9.24 -2.33
N GLU A 16 9.78 -10.41 -1.86
CA GLU A 16 9.84 -11.63 -2.67
C GLU A 16 8.46 -12.03 -3.22
N GLU A 17 7.43 -11.99 -2.39
CA GLU A 17 6.07 -12.30 -2.82
C GLU A 17 5.50 -11.25 -3.79
N LEU A 18 5.79 -9.97 -3.57
CA LEU A 18 5.36 -8.89 -4.46
C LEU A 18 6.04 -8.98 -5.83
N GLU A 19 7.33 -9.28 -5.87
CA GLU A 19 8.07 -9.48 -7.13
C GLU A 19 7.55 -10.71 -7.90
N ALA A 20 7.33 -11.82 -7.20
CA ALA A 20 6.74 -13.00 -7.78
C ALA A 20 5.34 -12.73 -8.38
N LEU A 21 4.50 -11.99 -7.66
CA LEU A 21 3.18 -11.61 -8.15
C LEU A 21 3.24 -10.65 -9.34
N ARG A 22 4.20 -9.74 -9.39
CA ARG A 22 4.40 -8.86 -10.56
C ARG A 22 4.71 -9.66 -11.83
N LEU A 23 5.55 -10.70 -11.72
CA LEU A 23 5.86 -11.57 -12.84
C LEU A 23 4.66 -12.42 -13.26
N TRP A 24 3.91 -12.95 -12.31
CA TRP A 24 2.72 -13.75 -12.56
C TRP A 24 1.57 -12.93 -13.17
N ASP A 25 1.48 -11.64 -12.82
CA ASP A 25 0.35 -10.75 -13.10
C ASP A 25 0.47 -10.00 -14.45
N GLN A 26 1.46 -10.31 -15.27
CA GLN A 26 1.76 -9.54 -16.50
C GLN A 26 0.59 -9.48 -17.49
N GLU A 27 -0.19 -10.55 -17.57
CA GLU A 27 -1.31 -10.68 -18.53
C GLU A 27 -2.65 -10.19 -17.95
N ASN A 28 -2.72 -9.91 -16.65
CA ASN A 28 -3.95 -9.47 -16.01
C ASN A 28 -4.17 -7.96 -16.19
N ARG A 29 -5.43 -7.58 -16.43
CA ARG A 29 -5.80 -6.17 -16.56
C ARG A 29 -5.69 -5.46 -15.21
N LYS A 30 -5.05 -4.28 -15.21
CA LYS A 30 -4.83 -3.45 -14.04
C LYS A 30 -5.60 -2.13 -14.13
N PRO A 31 -6.16 -1.63 -13.01
CA PRO A 31 -6.61 -0.25 -12.93
C PRO A 31 -5.44 0.73 -13.16
N GLN A 32 -5.77 1.94 -13.59
CA GLN A 32 -4.76 2.98 -13.80
C GLN A 32 -3.95 3.23 -12.53
N ASN A 33 -2.62 3.32 -12.67
CA ASN A 33 -1.65 3.55 -11.59
C ASN A 33 -1.51 2.41 -10.56
N TRP A 34 -2.11 1.25 -10.79
CA TRP A 34 -1.88 0.09 -9.95
C TRP A 34 -0.66 -0.72 -10.40
N LEU A 35 0.17 -1.16 -9.45
CA LEU A 35 1.29 -2.06 -9.72
C LEU A 35 0.85 -3.50 -9.96
N LEU A 36 -0.15 -3.95 -9.22
CA LEU A 36 -0.73 -5.28 -9.32
C LEU A 36 -2.20 -5.20 -9.72
N SER A 37 -2.71 -6.20 -10.43
CA SER A 37 -4.13 -6.32 -10.70
C SER A 37 -4.94 -6.60 -9.42
N PRO A 38 -6.25 -6.34 -9.40
CA PRO A 38 -7.11 -6.69 -8.26
C PRO A 38 -6.98 -8.16 -7.84
N LYS A 39 -6.79 -9.05 -8.81
CA LYS A 39 -6.59 -10.49 -8.57
C LYS A 39 -5.27 -10.77 -7.84
N ALA A 40 -4.19 -10.12 -8.25
CA ALA A 40 -2.89 -10.26 -7.60
C ALA A 40 -2.87 -9.62 -6.21
N VAL A 41 -3.51 -8.47 -6.01
CA VAL A 41 -3.68 -7.84 -4.69
C VAL A 41 -4.44 -8.78 -3.74
N ARG A 42 -5.50 -9.42 -4.22
CA ARG A 42 -6.24 -10.41 -3.44
C ARG A 42 -5.35 -11.58 -3.02
N LEU A 43 -4.60 -12.16 -3.96
CA LEU A 43 -3.65 -13.24 -3.67
C LEU A 43 -2.59 -12.80 -2.66
N PHE A 44 -2.06 -11.61 -2.79
CA PHE A 44 -1.06 -11.07 -1.85
C PHE A 44 -1.58 -11.02 -0.41
N ILE A 45 -2.82 -10.58 -0.19
CA ILE A 45 -3.39 -10.39 1.14
C ILE A 45 -3.97 -11.70 1.70
N LEU A 46 -4.73 -12.44 0.91
CA LEU A 46 -5.45 -13.64 1.33
C LEU A 46 -4.67 -14.94 1.13
N GLY A 47 -3.54 -14.86 0.42
CA GLY A 47 -2.73 -16.02 0.11
C GLY A 47 -3.22 -16.84 -1.06
N SER A 48 -2.34 -17.71 -1.55
CA SER A 48 -2.66 -18.67 -2.61
C SER A 48 -2.78 -20.08 -2.04
N ARG A 49 -3.79 -20.82 -2.50
CA ARG A 49 -3.97 -22.24 -2.11
C ARG A 49 -2.89 -23.14 -2.72
N THR A 50 -2.40 -22.76 -3.88
CA THR A 50 -1.34 -23.47 -4.62
C THR A 50 -0.18 -22.51 -4.87
N PRO A 51 1.07 -23.01 -4.95
CA PRO A 51 2.20 -22.16 -5.29
C PRO A 51 1.98 -21.46 -6.63
N VAL A 52 2.38 -20.19 -6.71
CA VAL A 52 2.29 -19.37 -7.91
C VAL A 52 3.55 -19.57 -8.75
N ARG A 53 3.40 -19.87 -10.03
CA ARG A 53 4.52 -20.03 -10.96
C ARG A 53 4.91 -18.66 -11.54
N CYS A 54 6.18 -18.30 -11.37
CA CYS A 54 6.72 -17.02 -11.79
C CYS A 54 8.09 -17.25 -12.45
N GLY A 55 8.19 -17.10 -13.75
CA GLY A 55 9.48 -17.12 -14.45
C GLY A 55 10.33 -18.36 -14.20
N GLY A 56 9.73 -19.55 -14.04
CA GLY A 56 10.44 -20.80 -13.76
C GLY A 56 10.63 -21.12 -12.26
N GLN A 57 10.27 -20.20 -11.39
CA GLN A 57 10.23 -20.41 -9.93
C GLN A 57 8.80 -20.57 -9.43
N THR A 58 8.66 -21.19 -8.27
CA THR A 58 7.37 -21.39 -7.60
C THR A 58 7.43 -20.69 -6.25
N VAL A 59 6.52 -19.77 -6.00
CA VAL A 59 6.45 -19.02 -4.73
C VAL A 59 5.08 -19.25 -4.09
N THR A 60 5.07 -19.57 -2.80
CA THR A 60 3.86 -19.69 -2.01
C THR A 60 3.52 -18.35 -1.38
N ILE A 61 2.36 -17.81 -1.71
CA ILE A 61 1.87 -16.56 -1.13
C ILE A 61 1.13 -16.88 0.16
N ARG A 62 1.62 -16.38 1.27
CA ARG A 62 1.04 -16.60 2.60
C ARG A 62 -0.14 -15.68 2.86
N LYS A 63 -1.15 -16.19 3.57
CA LYS A 63 -2.25 -15.36 4.05
C LYS A 63 -1.72 -14.39 5.12
N LYS A 64 -1.97 -13.10 4.92
CA LYS A 64 -1.46 -12.02 5.80
C LYS A 64 -2.55 -11.38 6.65
N TYR A 65 -3.79 -11.43 6.19
CA TYR A 65 -4.94 -10.90 6.90
C TYR A 65 -5.82 -12.05 7.41
N LEU A 66 -5.91 -12.15 8.73
CA LEU A 66 -6.72 -13.15 9.44
C LEU A 66 -8.03 -12.49 9.89
N GLY A 67 -8.98 -12.42 9.01
CA GLY A 67 -10.25 -11.77 9.27
C GLY A 67 -11.29 -12.15 8.22
N ASN A 68 -12.19 -11.26 7.94
CA ASN A 68 -13.23 -11.45 6.93
C ASN A 68 -12.66 -11.25 5.51
N ASP A 69 -12.50 -12.34 4.76
CA ASP A 69 -12.00 -12.32 3.38
C ASP A 69 -12.89 -11.44 2.47
N ALA A 70 -14.21 -11.45 2.68
CA ALA A 70 -15.14 -10.61 1.94
C ALA A 70 -14.91 -9.11 2.16
N LEU A 71 -14.43 -8.71 3.35
CA LEU A 71 -14.04 -7.33 3.60
C LEU A 71 -12.86 -6.92 2.71
N VAL A 72 -11.84 -7.77 2.62
CA VAL A 72 -10.67 -7.52 1.76
C VAL A 72 -11.09 -7.38 0.30
N GLU A 73 -11.95 -8.26 -0.19
CA GLU A 73 -12.47 -8.21 -1.56
C GLU A 73 -13.26 -6.92 -1.83
N ARG A 74 -14.09 -6.48 -0.89
CA ARG A 74 -14.81 -5.20 -0.98
C ARG A 74 -13.86 -4.00 -1.01
N CYS A 75 -12.82 -4.01 -0.19
CA CYS A 75 -11.79 -2.97 -0.21
C CYS A 75 -11.13 -2.86 -1.58
N ILE A 76 -10.73 -3.99 -2.16
CA ILE A 76 -10.09 -4.06 -3.49
C ILE A 76 -11.02 -3.53 -4.57
N ILE A 77 -12.28 -3.96 -4.59
CA ILE A 77 -13.29 -3.51 -5.57
C ILE A 77 -13.54 -2.01 -5.46
N THR A 78 -13.66 -1.50 -4.22
CA THR A 78 -13.89 -0.07 -3.97
C THR A 78 -12.74 0.78 -4.51
N LEU A 79 -11.51 0.39 -4.22
CA LEU A 79 -10.31 1.10 -4.69
C LEU A 79 -10.11 0.96 -6.21
N ALA A 80 -10.43 -0.19 -6.80
CA ALA A 80 -10.39 -0.39 -8.25
C ALA A 80 -11.41 0.48 -8.99
N GLY A 81 -12.53 0.82 -8.35
CA GLY A 81 -13.54 1.75 -8.85
C GLY A 81 -13.16 3.23 -8.69
N ASN A 82 -11.92 3.54 -8.34
CA ASN A 82 -11.40 4.89 -8.11
C ASN A 82 -12.17 5.66 -7.01
N ARG A 83 -12.54 4.95 -5.95
CA ARG A 83 -13.23 5.52 -4.79
C ARG A 83 -12.34 5.46 -3.55
N GLY A 84 -12.52 6.41 -2.65
CA GLY A 84 -11.88 6.38 -1.33
C GLY A 84 -12.43 5.24 -0.46
N LEU A 85 -11.58 4.69 0.39
CA LEU A 85 -11.92 3.64 1.34
C LEU A 85 -11.78 4.19 2.77
N MET A 86 -12.83 4.03 3.58
CA MET A 86 -12.80 4.34 4.99
C MET A 86 -13.03 3.05 5.80
N LEU A 87 -12.04 2.68 6.60
CA LEU A 87 -12.11 1.54 7.50
C LEU A 87 -12.49 2.00 8.91
N VAL A 88 -13.66 1.58 9.37
CA VAL A 88 -14.19 1.90 10.69
C VAL A 88 -14.29 0.64 11.54
N GLY A 89 -13.88 0.73 12.78
CA GLY A 89 -13.94 -0.37 13.72
C GLY A 89 -13.20 -0.06 15.01
N GLU A 90 -13.33 -0.93 15.99
CA GLU A 90 -12.67 -0.79 17.28
C GLU A 90 -11.13 -0.86 17.15
N PRO A 91 -10.38 -0.30 18.11
CA PRO A 91 -8.94 -0.45 18.18
C PRO A 91 -8.52 -1.94 18.21
N GLY A 92 -7.41 -2.27 17.54
CA GLY A 92 -6.90 -3.65 17.50
C GLY A 92 -7.54 -4.57 16.46
N THR A 93 -8.39 -4.05 15.56
CA THR A 93 -9.04 -4.85 14.49
C THR A 93 -8.23 -4.93 13.20
N ALA A 94 -6.91 -4.70 13.28
CA ALA A 94 -5.97 -4.77 12.16
C ALA A 94 -6.26 -3.85 10.95
N LYS A 95 -6.99 -2.74 11.16
CA LYS A 95 -7.29 -1.76 10.09
C LYS A 95 -6.03 -1.16 9.46
N THR A 96 -5.09 -0.74 10.30
CA THR A 96 -3.81 -0.17 9.86
C THR A 96 -3.00 -1.19 9.06
N MET A 97 -2.94 -2.43 9.52
CA MET A 97 -2.25 -3.51 8.81
C MET A 97 -2.87 -3.78 7.43
N LEU A 98 -4.20 -3.81 7.33
CA LEU A 98 -4.89 -3.98 6.05
C LEU A 98 -4.61 -2.81 5.10
N SER A 99 -4.62 -1.58 5.62
CA SER A 99 -4.26 -0.38 4.88
C SER A 99 -2.82 -0.43 4.34
N GLU A 100 -1.85 -0.82 5.16
CA GLU A 100 -0.46 -1.01 4.75
C GLU A 100 -0.30 -2.07 3.65
N LEU A 101 -0.98 -3.22 3.79
CA LEU A 101 -0.93 -4.29 2.80
C LEU A 101 -1.54 -3.87 1.45
N LEU A 102 -2.67 -3.17 1.47
CA LEU A 102 -3.30 -2.62 0.27
C LEU A 102 -2.38 -1.59 -0.41
N SER A 103 -1.80 -0.67 0.36
CA SER A 103 -0.89 0.35 -0.16
C SER A 103 0.37 -0.27 -0.77
N ALA A 104 0.99 -1.23 -0.10
CA ALA A 104 2.16 -1.94 -0.61
C ALA A 104 1.88 -2.68 -1.93
N ALA A 105 0.73 -3.35 -2.03
CA ALA A 105 0.36 -4.12 -3.22
C ALA A 105 -0.07 -3.23 -4.40
N ILE A 106 -0.78 -2.14 -4.13
CA ILE A 106 -1.36 -1.26 -5.15
C ILE A 106 -0.33 -0.23 -5.65
N SER A 107 0.33 0.49 -4.73
CA SER A 107 1.24 1.59 -5.06
C SER A 107 2.72 1.28 -4.84
N GLY A 108 3.05 0.18 -4.18
CA GLY A 108 4.42 -0.18 -3.82
C GLY A 108 5.00 0.67 -2.68
N CYS A 109 4.18 1.44 -1.99
CA CYS A 109 4.59 2.31 -0.90
C CYS A 109 3.54 2.32 0.21
N SER A 110 3.91 1.91 1.40
CA SER A 110 3.05 1.92 2.59
C SER A 110 3.38 3.06 3.57
N THR A 111 4.36 3.91 3.24
CA THR A 111 4.86 4.97 4.12
C THR A 111 4.11 6.30 4.00
N ASN A 112 3.36 6.49 2.93
CA ASN A 112 2.64 7.74 2.68
C ASN A 112 1.39 7.83 3.56
N THR A 113 1.63 8.00 4.87
CA THR A 113 0.60 7.99 5.91
C THR A 113 0.61 9.31 6.67
N VAL A 114 -0.55 9.93 6.82
CA VAL A 114 -0.74 11.12 7.64
C VAL A 114 -1.56 10.74 8.87
N GLN A 115 -0.99 10.98 10.06
CA GLN A 115 -1.70 10.84 11.32
C GLN A 115 -2.62 12.05 11.52
N GLY A 116 -3.92 11.86 11.35
CA GLY A 116 -4.91 12.91 11.58
C GLY A 116 -5.05 13.26 13.05
N THR A 117 -5.00 14.55 13.35
CA THR A 117 -5.27 15.15 14.68
C THR A 117 -6.21 16.33 14.52
N ALA A 118 -6.68 16.90 15.62
CA ALA A 118 -7.54 18.09 15.59
C ALA A 118 -6.88 19.31 14.92
N GLY A 119 -5.53 19.36 14.85
CA GLY A 119 -4.76 20.42 14.19
C GLY A 119 -4.32 20.08 12.76
N THR A 120 -4.77 18.96 12.19
CA THR A 120 -4.40 18.57 10.83
C THR A 120 -5.05 19.49 9.80
N THR A 121 -4.24 20.08 8.92
CA THR A 121 -4.69 20.96 7.84
C THR A 121 -4.61 20.27 6.50
N GLU A 122 -5.25 20.85 5.48
CA GLU A 122 -5.21 20.34 4.12
C GLU A 122 -3.79 20.29 3.55
N ASP A 123 -2.96 21.29 3.84
CA ASP A 123 -1.57 21.37 3.39
C ASP A 123 -0.72 20.21 3.95
N MET A 124 -1.01 19.76 5.18
CA MET A 124 -0.32 18.61 5.78
C MET A 124 -0.67 17.28 5.10
N ILE A 125 -1.82 17.22 4.43
CA ILE A 125 -2.29 16.01 3.74
C ILE A 125 -1.80 15.99 2.29
N LYS A 126 -1.81 17.13 1.61
CA LYS A 126 -1.46 17.21 0.19
C LYS A 126 0.03 17.46 -0.03
N TYR A 127 0.47 18.64 0.29
CA TYR A 127 1.87 19.09 0.16
C TYR A 127 2.07 20.42 0.87
N SER A 128 3.31 20.71 1.24
CA SER A 128 3.72 22.00 1.79
C SER A 128 4.88 22.59 0.98
N TRP A 129 5.14 23.89 1.17
CA TRP A 129 6.29 24.54 0.56
C TRP A 129 7.56 24.35 1.41
N ASN A 130 8.64 23.93 0.79
CA ASN A 130 9.96 24.09 1.38
C ASN A 130 10.39 25.56 1.21
N TYR A 131 10.24 26.35 2.27
CA TYR A 131 10.51 27.78 2.24
C TYR A 131 11.95 28.13 1.86
N ALA A 132 12.92 27.31 2.23
CA ALA A 132 14.32 27.55 1.84
C ALA A 132 14.51 27.43 0.33
N LEU A 133 13.93 26.42 -0.32
CA LEU A 133 13.97 26.25 -1.76
C LEU A 133 13.09 27.27 -2.49
N LEU A 134 11.97 27.65 -1.89
CA LEU A 134 11.08 28.67 -2.46
C LEU A 134 11.77 30.04 -2.53
N LEU A 135 12.52 30.41 -1.48
CA LEU A 135 13.28 31.65 -1.43
C LEU A 135 14.49 31.64 -2.38
N ALA A 136 15.16 30.50 -2.51
CA ALA A 136 16.34 30.36 -3.35
C ALA A 136 16.01 30.32 -4.86
N ASN A 137 14.98 29.55 -5.25
CA ASN A 137 14.70 29.18 -6.64
C ASN A 137 13.32 29.65 -7.16
N GLY A 138 12.53 30.32 -6.32
CA GLY A 138 11.15 30.66 -6.63
C GLY A 138 10.19 29.44 -6.61
N PRO A 139 8.93 29.63 -7.01
CA PRO A 139 7.94 28.56 -7.03
C PRO A 139 8.29 27.52 -8.10
N SER A 140 8.70 26.34 -7.67
CA SER A 140 9.06 25.21 -8.51
C SER A 140 8.52 23.90 -7.94
N ARG A 141 8.42 22.83 -8.76
CA ARG A 141 8.05 21.51 -8.28
C ARG A 141 9.00 20.96 -7.22
N GLN A 142 10.27 21.36 -7.27
CA GLN A 142 11.29 20.94 -6.29
C GLN A 142 11.08 21.60 -4.92
N ALA A 143 10.42 22.75 -4.86
CA ALA A 143 10.08 23.44 -3.63
C ALA A 143 8.81 22.91 -2.95
N LEU A 144 8.05 22.00 -3.61
CA LEU A 144 6.91 21.29 -3.04
C LEU A 144 7.38 20.02 -2.34
N VAL A 145 7.02 19.87 -1.09
CA VAL A 145 7.27 18.68 -0.27
C VAL A 145 5.95 17.94 -0.10
N PRO A 146 5.85 16.66 -0.52
CA PRO A 146 4.66 15.84 -0.30
C PRO A 146 4.45 15.47 1.16
#